data_c00f6884a9e8a392aecbd38ce53cf4d3
#
_entry.id   c00f6884a9e8a392aecbd38ce53cf4d3
#
_cell.length_a   1.000
_cell.length_b   1.000
_cell.length_c   1.000
_cell.angle_alpha   90.00
_cell.angle_beta   90.00
_cell.angle_gamma   90.00
#
_symmetry.space_group_name_H-M   'P 1'
#
loop_
_entity.id
_entity.type
_entity.pdbx_description
1 polymer ?
#
loop_
_entity_poly.entity_id
_entity_poly.type
_entity_poly.pdbx_seq_one_letter_code
_entity_poly.pdbx_strand_id
1 'polypeptide(L)'
;MRNILICLIYVWVSAVCTAHAQVGFARNKLYNIVPVNYSGKAVGYDPDSKRVVLSVSNDADKLQQWSVTNLSGSFRFINPFENKAIHATGDNTLGITENNGSDESQLWIIKKSGKFLQIYPSNSPDLILACQQNGRLVLVDKIKFLNNPETYFYINVSKVAMPAEAASGTLERPKVYWEDETMFAENKEPGCATYIPYITEKEMLADKDFYRTPWLYSQSSSFKLLNGNWYFHFVSEPSQRPESFYKEDYDVSSWETIPVPSNWEMQGYDRPIYANVEYPHSNTPPYIDARKGFNDGGANYGINPVGSYVRFFDLPAGWEKQRTFIHFSGIYSAAFVYLNGEYVGYTQGSNNVAEFDLSKYLRTGKNRLAVQVFRWSDGSYLECQDMFRMSGIFRDVYLYNVPRVSVRDHYITSKLDAVSEYTSGEMSVNLMLDNRDRMKGVKNLIVKLFDPDGRLVAETEQQVNYSDKKETVYSKATFKLKNLVTWTAETPNLYTVHIIQRNGDNDEMVFSTKYGFRNIELKGTVVYINGQRVF
;
A
#
# COMPACT_ATOMS: atom_id res chain seq x y z
N MET A 1 15.18 35.05 57.40
CA MET A 1 15.34 36.49 57.16
C MET A 1 15.80 36.71 55.75
N ARG A 2 15.14 37.53 55.04
CA ARG A 2 15.29 38.09 53.70
C ARG A 2 14.83 37.22 52.53
N ASN A 3 13.56 37.47 52.19
CA ASN A 3 12.91 37.14 50.92
C ASN A 3 13.63 37.80 49.74
N ILE A 4 13.94 37.01 48.71
CA ILE A 4 14.22 37.52 47.37
C ILE A 4 13.10 37.04 46.47
N LEU A 5 12.23 37.99 46.13
CA LEU A 5 11.14 37.86 45.18
C LEU A 5 11.75 37.93 43.76
N ILE A 6 11.78 36.85 43.04
CA ILE A 6 12.14 36.85 41.61
C ILE A 6 10.85 36.98 40.83
N CYS A 7 10.62 38.19 40.28
CA CYS A 7 9.60 38.42 39.26
C CYS A 7 10.01 37.78 37.96
N LEU A 8 9.35 36.68 37.61
CA LEU A 8 9.39 36.11 36.23
C LEU A 8 8.43 36.93 35.37
N ILE A 9 9.00 37.80 34.54
CA ILE A 9 8.27 38.47 33.45
C ILE A 9 8.05 37.46 32.36
N TYR A 10 6.84 36.93 32.25
CA TYR A 10 6.39 36.19 31.07
C TYR A 10 6.18 37.20 29.94
N VAL A 11 7.13 37.26 29.02
CA VAL A 11 6.92 37.90 27.72
C VAL A 11 6.07 36.94 26.89
N TRP A 12 4.79 37.23 26.81
CA TRP A 12 3.91 36.65 25.81
C TRP A 12 4.33 37.18 24.43
N VAL A 13 5.16 36.42 23.72
CA VAL A 13 5.27 36.57 22.27
C VAL A 13 4.02 35.93 21.70
N SER A 14 3.00 36.74 21.48
CA SER A 14 1.87 36.37 20.63
C SER A 14 2.40 36.25 19.22
N ALA A 15 2.85 35.04 18.85
CA ALA A 15 2.94 34.65 17.46
C ALA A 15 1.51 34.68 16.91
N VAL A 16 1.17 35.78 16.25
CA VAL A 16 -0.02 35.85 15.40
C VAL A 16 0.26 34.87 14.24
N CYS A 17 -0.12 33.63 14.45
CA CYS A 17 -0.25 32.67 13.38
C CYS A 17 -1.43 33.16 12.54
N THR A 18 -1.16 34.01 11.54
CA THR A 18 -2.14 34.30 10.50
C THR A 18 -2.38 32.98 9.75
N ALA A 19 -3.42 32.28 10.16
CA ALA A 19 -3.95 31.17 9.40
C ALA A 19 -4.31 31.72 8.00
N HIS A 20 -3.46 31.49 7.02
CA HIS A 20 -3.78 31.76 5.64
C HIS A 20 -4.86 30.77 5.25
N ALA A 21 -6.11 31.22 5.19
CA ALA A 21 -7.21 30.40 4.70
C ALA A 21 -6.82 29.91 3.30
N GLN A 22 -6.67 28.60 3.15
CA GLN A 22 -6.33 27.97 1.87
C GLN A 22 -7.42 28.31 0.86
N VAL A 23 -7.04 28.80 -0.32
CA VAL A 23 -7.98 29.09 -1.41
C VAL A 23 -8.37 27.76 -2.03
N GLY A 24 -9.64 27.38 -1.89
CA GLY A 24 -10.17 26.14 -2.47
C GLY A 24 -10.86 26.40 -3.80
N PHE A 25 -10.55 25.59 -4.81
CA PHE A 25 -11.22 25.59 -6.10
C PHE A 25 -11.85 24.21 -6.36
N ALA A 26 -13.10 24.19 -6.86
CA ALA A 26 -13.78 22.95 -7.22
C ALA A 26 -13.25 22.44 -8.56
N ARG A 27 -12.87 21.16 -8.62
CA ARG A 27 -12.23 20.52 -9.80
C ARG A 27 -13.11 20.53 -11.06
N ASN A 28 -14.42 20.52 -10.91
CA ASN A 28 -15.40 20.47 -12.02
C ASN A 28 -16.01 21.83 -12.37
N LYS A 29 -15.35 22.90 -11.98
CA LYS A 29 -15.79 24.28 -12.25
C LYS A 29 -14.78 25.03 -13.10
N LEU A 30 -15.31 25.90 -13.94
CA LEU A 30 -14.51 26.91 -14.64
C LEU A 30 -14.55 28.22 -13.88
N TYR A 31 -13.51 29.01 -14.07
CA TYR A 31 -13.30 30.26 -13.37
C TYR A 31 -12.90 31.37 -14.35
N ASN A 32 -13.36 32.59 -14.05
CA ASN A 32 -12.87 33.80 -14.69
C ASN A 32 -11.91 34.50 -13.71
N ILE A 33 -10.74 34.88 -14.20
CA ILE A 33 -9.76 35.66 -13.45
C ILE A 33 -9.96 37.13 -13.80
N VAL A 34 -10.33 37.96 -12.83
CA VAL A 34 -10.73 39.35 -13.03
C VAL A 34 -9.85 40.27 -12.19
N PRO A 35 -9.05 41.15 -12.78
CA PRO A 35 -8.32 42.16 -12.02
C PRO A 35 -9.26 43.15 -11.32
N VAL A 36 -8.95 43.53 -10.10
CA VAL A 36 -9.80 44.47 -9.32
C VAL A 36 -9.96 45.80 -10.01
N ASN A 37 -8.90 46.32 -10.63
CA ASN A 37 -8.91 47.59 -11.34
C ASN A 37 -9.67 47.57 -12.67
N TYR A 38 -10.04 46.39 -13.14
CA TYR A 38 -10.73 46.18 -14.43
C TYR A 38 -11.87 45.18 -14.29
N SER A 39 -12.83 45.45 -13.39
CA SER A 39 -13.93 44.55 -13.05
C SER A 39 -14.83 44.16 -14.22
N GLY A 40 -14.79 44.89 -15.33
CA GLY A 40 -15.51 44.54 -16.58
C GLY A 40 -14.68 43.77 -17.59
N LYS A 41 -13.46 43.34 -17.21
CA LYS A 41 -12.55 42.57 -18.08
C LYS A 41 -12.11 41.29 -17.38
N ALA A 42 -11.79 40.27 -18.16
CA ALA A 42 -11.27 39.00 -17.67
C ALA A 42 -9.95 38.62 -18.36
N VAL A 43 -9.13 37.87 -17.67
CA VAL A 43 -7.91 37.26 -18.16
C VAL A 43 -8.27 36.16 -19.15
N GLY A 44 -7.84 36.32 -20.38
CA GLY A 44 -7.94 35.35 -21.45
C GLY A 44 -6.61 35.23 -22.18
N TYR A 45 -6.59 34.63 -23.35
CA TYR A 45 -5.41 34.63 -24.19
C TYR A 45 -5.76 34.86 -25.66
N ASP A 46 -4.78 35.34 -26.38
CA ASP A 46 -4.82 35.53 -27.82
C ASP A 46 -4.08 34.35 -28.49
N PRO A 47 -4.79 33.53 -29.28
CA PRO A 47 -4.20 32.35 -29.93
C PRO A 47 -3.10 32.70 -30.93
N ASP A 48 -3.22 33.85 -31.62
CA ASP A 48 -2.29 34.25 -32.66
C ASP A 48 -0.95 34.71 -32.09
N SER A 49 -0.98 35.57 -31.07
CA SER A 49 0.22 36.08 -30.41
C SER A 49 0.76 35.13 -29.32
N LYS A 50 0.01 34.11 -28.93
CA LYS A 50 0.28 33.19 -27.78
C LYS A 50 0.54 33.93 -26.46
N ARG A 51 -0.11 35.07 -26.25
CA ARG A 51 0.01 35.89 -25.04
C ARG A 51 -1.25 35.87 -24.20
N VAL A 52 -1.06 35.98 -22.89
CA VAL A 52 -2.15 36.23 -21.96
C VAL A 52 -2.57 37.70 -22.08
N VAL A 53 -3.84 37.94 -22.30
CA VAL A 53 -4.43 39.25 -22.55
C VAL A 53 -5.60 39.52 -21.61
N LEU A 54 -5.94 40.81 -21.48
CA LEU A 54 -7.11 41.27 -20.77
C LEU A 54 -8.15 41.76 -21.79
N SER A 55 -9.28 41.07 -21.88
CA SER A 55 -10.37 41.42 -22.79
C SER A 55 -11.69 41.66 -22.05
N VAL A 56 -12.69 42.22 -22.71
CA VAL A 56 -14.03 42.41 -22.10
C VAL A 56 -14.53 41.09 -21.59
N SER A 57 -14.98 41.08 -20.34
CA SER A 57 -15.49 39.86 -19.70
C SER A 57 -16.72 39.31 -20.43
N ASN A 58 -16.63 38.07 -20.88
CA ASN A 58 -17.70 37.38 -21.59
C ASN A 58 -17.73 35.94 -21.14
N ASP A 59 -18.81 35.57 -20.43
CA ASP A 59 -18.99 34.20 -19.93
C ASP A 59 -19.03 33.15 -21.06
N ALA A 60 -19.43 33.54 -22.28
CA ALA A 60 -19.46 32.64 -23.44
C ALA A 60 -18.09 32.49 -24.14
N ASP A 61 -17.11 33.33 -23.82
CA ASP A 61 -15.80 33.28 -24.43
C ASP A 61 -14.95 32.18 -23.83
N LYS A 62 -14.73 31.13 -24.60
CA LYS A 62 -13.94 29.96 -24.18
C LYS A 62 -12.49 30.29 -23.83
N LEU A 63 -11.93 31.36 -24.43
CA LEU A 63 -10.54 31.77 -24.19
C LEU A 63 -10.33 32.47 -22.84
N GLN A 64 -11.40 32.83 -22.14
CA GLN A 64 -11.42 33.40 -20.79
C GLN A 64 -11.75 32.40 -19.69
N GLN A 65 -11.94 31.12 -20.02
CA GLN A 65 -12.35 30.08 -19.09
C GLN A 65 -11.18 29.26 -18.59
N TRP A 66 -10.99 29.22 -17.29
CA TRP A 66 -9.86 28.55 -16.66
C TRP A 66 -10.32 27.49 -15.65
N SER A 67 -9.86 26.28 -15.78
CA SER A 67 -9.84 25.34 -14.66
C SER A 67 -8.63 25.66 -13.77
N VAL A 68 -8.82 25.54 -12.46
CA VAL A 68 -7.77 25.78 -11.47
C VAL A 68 -7.46 24.48 -10.76
N THR A 69 -6.33 23.89 -11.10
CA THR A 69 -5.90 22.61 -10.53
C THR A 69 -4.92 22.88 -9.39
N ASN A 70 -5.18 22.31 -8.21
CA ASN A 70 -4.27 22.37 -7.07
C ASN A 70 -3.26 21.21 -7.16
N LEU A 71 -1.98 21.54 -7.11
CA LEU A 71 -0.85 20.63 -7.14
C LEU A 71 0.00 20.87 -5.89
N SER A 72 -0.37 20.25 -4.77
CA SER A 72 0.38 20.32 -3.51
C SER A 72 0.68 21.74 -2.99
N GLY A 73 -0.31 22.63 -3.07
CA GLY A 73 -0.19 24.02 -2.59
C GLY A 73 0.19 25.03 -3.68
N SER A 74 0.60 24.57 -4.84
CA SER A 74 0.70 25.37 -6.07
C SER A 74 -0.52 25.12 -6.96
N PHE A 75 -0.82 26.07 -7.83
CA PHE A 75 -2.00 26.02 -8.70
C PHE A 75 -1.56 26.12 -10.15
N ARG A 76 -2.35 25.51 -11.03
CA ARG A 76 -2.20 25.65 -12.47
C ARG A 76 -3.49 26.18 -13.07
N PHE A 77 -3.39 27.18 -13.92
CA PHE A 77 -4.51 27.72 -14.67
C PHE A 77 -4.52 27.10 -16.08
N ILE A 78 -5.50 26.26 -16.36
CA ILE A 78 -5.60 25.51 -17.60
C ILE A 78 -6.86 25.95 -18.34
N ASN A 79 -6.73 26.31 -19.61
CA ASN A 79 -7.86 26.42 -20.49
C ASN A 79 -8.26 25.01 -20.97
N PRO A 80 -9.43 24.48 -20.57
CA PRO A 80 -9.79 23.10 -20.85
C PRO A 80 -10.31 22.87 -22.27
N PHE A 81 -10.61 23.93 -23.02
CA PHE A 81 -11.09 23.82 -24.40
C PHE A 81 -9.95 23.58 -25.38
N GLU A 82 -8.73 23.99 -25.03
CA GLU A 82 -7.56 23.85 -25.88
C GLU A 82 -6.37 23.17 -25.17
N ASN A 83 -6.55 22.70 -23.95
CA ASN A 83 -5.54 22.07 -23.12
C ASN A 83 -4.26 22.89 -22.98
N LYS A 84 -4.39 24.21 -22.76
CA LYS A 84 -3.27 25.14 -22.63
C LYS A 84 -3.20 25.75 -21.25
N ALA A 85 -1.99 26.02 -20.75
CA ALA A 85 -1.75 26.58 -19.43
C ALA A 85 -1.05 27.94 -19.50
N ILE A 86 -1.39 28.80 -18.51
CA ILE A 86 -0.65 30.08 -18.29
C ILE A 86 0.71 29.73 -17.69
N HIS A 87 1.77 30.30 -18.26
CA HIS A 87 3.13 30.19 -17.74
C HIS A 87 3.81 31.54 -17.57
N ALA A 88 4.74 31.62 -16.64
CA ALA A 88 5.61 32.77 -16.45
C ALA A 88 6.75 32.71 -17.48
N THR A 89 6.95 33.79 -18.23
CA THR A 89 8.04 33.89 -19.19
C THR A 89 9.29 34.52 -18.57
N GLY A 90 10.46 34.29 -19.16
CA GLY A 90 11.73 34.82 -18.63
C GLY A 90 11.88 36.35 -18.69
N ASP A 91 10.99 37.05 -19.39
CA ASP A 91 10.93 38.51 -19.51
C ASP A 91 9.89 39.15 -18.57
N ASN A 92 9.46 38.45 -17.52
CA ASN A 92 8.44 38.89 -16.56
C ASN A 92 7.06 39.16 -17.20
N THR A 93 6.73 38.49 -18.28
CA THR A 93 5.39 38.51 -18.89
C THR A 93 4.71 37.14 -18.71
N LEU A 94 3.51 37.00 -19.26
CA LEU A 94 2.72 35.80 -19.24
C LEU A 94 2.55 35.26 -20.65
N GLY A 95 2.79 33.99 -20.82
CA GLY A 95 2.55 33.23 -22.04
C GLY A 95 1.53 32.12 -21.89
N ILE A 96 1.16 31.55 -23.03
CA ILE A 96 0.33 30.34 -23.11
C ILE A 96 1.14 29.26 -23.82
N THR A 97 1.15 28.08 -23.23
CA THR A 97 1.79 26.89 -23.80
C THR A 97 0.93 25.65 -23.57
N GLU A 98 1.30 24.54 -24.20
CA GLU A 98 0.65 23.24 -23.90
C GLU A 98 0.73 22.94 -22.41
N ASN A 99 -0.36 22.42 -21.86
CA ASN A 99 -0.40 22.02 -20.47
C ASN A 99 0.57 20.84 -20.25
N ASN A 100 1.62 21.08 -19.47
CA ASN A 100 2.67 20.10 -19.18
C ASN A 100 2.83 19.93 -17.66
N GLY A 101 2.57 18.71 -17.17
CA GLY A 101 2.61 18.37 -15.76
C GLY A 101 3.95 18.65 -15.07
N SER A 102 5.06 18.55 -15.79
CA SER A 102 6.42 18.77 -15.29
C SER A 102 6.96 20.20 -15.46
N ASP A 103 6.22 21.11 -16.10
CA ASP A 103 6.66 22.48 -16.33
C ASP A 103 6.38 23.37 -15.10
N GLU A 104 7.41 23.66 -14.32
CA GLU A 104 7.33 24.52 -13.14
C GLU A 104 6.95 25.97 -13.45
N SER A 105 7.19 26.46 -14.66
CA SER A 105 6.78 27.81 -15.07
C SER A 105 5.26 27.98 -15.15
N GLN A 106 4.52 26.88 -15.20
CA GLN A 106 3.06 26.84 -15.19
C GLN A 106 2.47 26.76 -13.76
N LEU A 107 3.31 26.73 -12.73
CA LEU A 107 2.87 26.62 -11.34
C LEU A 107 2.76 28.00 -10.67
N TRP A 108 1.67 28.21 -9.96
CA TRP A 108 1.31 29.47 -9.33
C TRP A 108 0.97 29.29 -7.86
N ILE A 109 1.33 30.23 -7.02
CA ILE A 109 0.91 30.32 -5.62
C ILE A 109 -0.21 31.37 -5.54
N ILE A 110 -1.32 31.01 -4.93
CA ILE A 110 -2.47 31.90 -4.75
C ILE A 110 -2.63 32.18 -3.26
N LYS A 111 -2.55 33.46 -2.87
CA LYS A 111 -2.73 33.89 -1.47
C LYS A 111 -3.93 34.79 -1.32
N LYS A 112 -4.64 34.63 -0.23
CA LYS A 112 -5.78 35.48 0.13
C LYS A 112 -5.27 36.78 0.78
N SER A 113 -5.75 37.92 0.29
CA SER A 113 -5.50 39.25 0.83
C SER A 113 -6.83 39.98 1.06
N GLY A 114 -7.40 39.84 2.28
CA GLY A 114 -8.76 40.28 2.57
C GLY A 114 -9.81 39.53 1.71
N LYS A 115 -10.58 40.26 0.92
CA LYS A 115 -11.56 39.69 -0.04
C LYS A 115 -10.97 39.42 -1.42
N PHE A 116 -9.72 39.72 -1.66
CA PHE A 116 -9.02 39.59 -2.92
C PHE A 116 -8.04 38.43 -2.89
N LEU A 117 -7.52 38.08 -4.08
CA LEU A 117 -6.46 37.08 -4.26
C LEU A 117 -5.24 37.74 -4.89
N GLN A 118 -4.09 37.26 -4.51
CA GLN A 118 -2.80 37.61 -5.10
C GLN A 118 -2.15 36.35 -5.67
N ILE A 119 -1.53 36.47 -6.85
CA ILE A 119 -1.05 35.35 -7.65
C ILE A 119 0.45 35.53 -7.88
N TYR A 120 1.23 34.51 -7.56
CA TYR A 120 2.69 34.51 -7.62
C TYR A 120 3.17 33.32 -8.47
N PRO A 121 4.19 33.47 -9.33
CA PRO A 121 4.82 32.31 -9.96
C PRO A 121 5.55 31.45 -8.90
N SER A 122 5.39 30.14 -8.94
CA SER A 122 5.97 29.24 -7.94
C SER A 122 7.50 29.21 -8.01
N ASN A 123 8.05 29.28 -9.22
CA ASN A 123 9.49 29.28 -9.50
C ASN A 123 10.17 30.65 -9.30
N SER A 124 9.41 31.70 -9.02
CA SER A 124 9.94 33.06 -8.82
C SER A 124 9.10 33.78 -7.74
N PRO A 125 9.17 33.39 -6.47
CA PRO A 125 8.27 33.85 -5.40
C PRO A 125 8.48 35.32 -5.00
N ASP A 126 9.51 35.97 -5.51
CA ASP A 126 9.77 37.41 -5.34
C ASP A 126 9.02 38.28 -6.37
N LEU A 127 8.37 37.67 -7.34
CA LEU A 127 7.50 38.31 -8.30
C LEU A 127 6.02 38.11 -7.92
N ILE A 128 5.16 39.03 -8.34
CA ILE A 128 3.70 38.98 -8.18
C ILE A 128 3.03 39.42 -9.49
N LEU A 129 1.92 38.77 -9.81
CA LEU A 129 1.10 39.15 -10.96
C LEU A 129 0.44 40.49 -10.72
N ALA A 130 0.56 41.40 -11.67
CA ALA A 130 -0.08 42.71 -11.68
C ALA A 130 -0.78 43.01 -13.02
N CYS A 131 -1.90 43.70 -12.92
CA CYS A 131 -2.58 44.29 -14.06
C CYS A 131 -2.34 45.82 -14.05
N GLN A 132 -1.43 46.27 -14.89
CA GLN A 132 -1.05 47.70 -14.98
C GLN A 132 -2.20 48.59 -15.49
N GLN A 133 -2.10 49.89 -15.29
CA GLN A 133 -3.12 50.87 -15.70
C GLN A 133 -3.44 50.87 -17.20
N ASN A 134 -2.53 50.39 -18.03
CA ASN A 134 -2.77 50.19 -19.47
C ASN A 134 -3.44 48.86 -19.81
N GLY A 135 -3.83 48.06 -18.82
CA GLY A 135 -4.43 46.72 -18.98
C GLY A 135 -3.44 45.60 -19.29
N ARG A 136 -2.14 45.84 -19.20
CA ARG A 136 -1.13 44.82 -19.44
C ARG A 136 -0.93 43.97 -18.20
N LEU A 137 -0.93 42.62 -18.37
CA LEU A 137 -0.61 41.66 -17.34
C LEU A 137 0.90 41.39 -17.32
N VAL A 138 1.55 41.62 -16.18
CA VAL A 138 2.99 41.49 -16.00
C VAL A 138 3.34 40.95 -14.64
N LEU A 139 4.54 40.41 -14.49
CA LEU A 139 5.12 40.05 -13.20
C LEU A 139 5.98 41.21 -12.70
N VAL A 140 5.75 41.68 -11.48
CA VAL A 140 6.43 42.81 -10.87
C VAL A 140 7.05 42.41 -9.53
N ASP A 141 8.02 43.20 -9.07
CA ASP A 141 8.69 43.01 -7.77
C ASP A 141 7.66 43.03 -6.64
N LYS A 142 7.54 41.93 -5.91
CA LYS A 142 6.60 41.73 -4.83
C LYS A 142 6.74 42.75 -3.70
N ILE A 143 7.97 43.12 -3.34
CA ILE A 143 8.21 44.03 -2.20
C ILE A 143 7.64 45.42 -2.51
N LYS A 144 7.81 45.87 -3.78
CA LYS A 144 7.37 47.19 -4.23
C LYS A 144 5.85 47.27 -4.46
N PHE A 145 5.21 46.15 -4.78
CA PHE A 145 3.82 46.12 -5.25
C PHE A 145 2.85 45.31 -4.34
N LEU A 146 3.30 44.78 -3.20
CA LEU A 146 2.50 43.86 -2.36
C LEU A 146 1.12 44.40 -1.96
N ASN A 147 1.02 45.70 -1.70
CA ASN A 147 -0.22 46.39 -1.32
C ASN A 147 -0.84 47.23 -2.42
N ASN A 148 -0.36 47.09 -3.66
CA ASN A 148 -0.87 47.84 -4.79
C ASN A 148 -2.15 47.16 -5.32
N PRO A 149 -3.27 47.91 -5.52
CA PRO A 149 -4.49 47.38 -6.12
C PRO A 149 -4.30 46.67 -7.48
N GLU A 150 -3.26 47.01 -8.23
CA GLU A 150 -2.92 46.33 -9.48
C GLU A 150 -2.60 44.84 -9.31
N THR A 151 -2.23 44.39 -8.11
CA THR A 151 -1.90 43.02 -7.80
C THR A 151 -3.09 42.20 -7.27
N TYR A 152 -4.28 42.78 -7.20
CA TYR A 152 -5.46 42.14 -6.68
C TYR A 152 -6.38 41.62 -7.77
N PHE A 153 -6.85 40.39 -7.57
CA PHE A 153 -7.71 39.66 -8.49
C PHE A 153 -8.92 39.06 -7.77
N TYR A 154 -10.02 38.92 -8.51
CA TYR A 154 -11.10 38.00 -8.20
C TYR A 154 -10.92 36.76 -9.08
N ILE A 155 -11.22 35.59 -8.52
CA ILE A 155 -11.36 34.35 -9.28
C ILE A 155 -12.80 33.88 -9.04
N ASN A 156 -13.67 34.13 -10.01
CA ASN A 156 -15.10 33.93 -9.92
C ASN A 156 -15.50 32.64 -10.64
N VAL A 157 -16.45 31.89 -10.07
CA VAL A 157 -17.02 30.72 -10.76
C VAL A 157 -17.69 31.18 -12.05
N SER A 158 -17.32 30.58 -13.16
CA SER A 158 -17.95 30.79 -14.46
C SER A 158 -19.32 30.11 -14.55
N LYS A 159 -20.21 30.66 -15.38
CA LYS A 159 -21.50 30.02 -15.73
C LYS A 159 -21.35 28.98 -16.84
N VAL A 160 -20.21 28.94 -17.51
CA VAL A 160 -19.93 27.97 -18.58
C VAL A 160 -19.73 26.60 -17.96
N ALA A 161 -20.35 25.57 -18.52
CA ALA A 161 -20.08 24.20 -18.15
C ALA A 161 -18.72 23.76 -18.66
N MET A 162 -17.99 23.00 -17.85
CA MET A 162 -16.76 22.35 -18.28
C MET A 162 -17.05 21.39 -19.45
N PRO A 163 -16.24 21.35 -20.52
CA PRO A 163 -16.41 20.36 -21.58
C PRO A 163 -16.47 18.95 -21.02
N ALA A 164 -17.31 18.09 -21.56
CA ALA A 164 -17.48 16.73 -21.07
C ALA A 164 -16.14 15.95 -21.08
N GLU A 165 -15.32 16.17 -22.10
CA GLU A 165 -13.97 15.62 -22.24
C GLU A 165 -12.99 16.20 -21.21
N ALA A 166 -13.16 17.46 -20.79
CA ALA A 166 -12.35 18.09 -19.74
C ALA A 166 -12.95 17.89 -18.35
N ALA A 167 -14.24 17.62 -18.24
CA ALA A 167 -14.87 17.22 -16.96
C ALA A 167 -14.59 15.75 -16.62
N SER A 168 -14.37 14.91 -17.64
CA SER A 168 -13.79 13.55 -17.51
C SER A 168 -12.26 13.60 -17.48
N GLY A 169 -11.67 14.70 -17.87
CA GLY A 169 -10.25 15.03 -17.75
C GLY A 169 -9.89 15.47 -16.33
N THR A 170 -9.97 14.55 -15.35
CA THR A 170 -8.77 14.36 -14.55
C THR A 170 -7.62 14.42 -15.55
N LEU A 171 -6.67 15.40 -15.44
CA LEU A 171 -5.33 15.14 -15.87
C LEU A 171 -5.08 13.72 -15.41
N GLU A 172 -5.05 12.75 -16.35
CA GLU A 172 -4.72 11.39 -16.00
C GLU A 172 -3.33 11.50 -15.42
N ARG A 173 -3.28 11.56 -14.07
CA ARG A 173 -2.02 11.24 -13.42
C ARG A 173 -1.64 9.91 -14.04
N PRO A 174 -0.39 9.74 -14.50
CA PRO A 174 0.03 8.43 -14.98
C PRO A 174 -0.45 7.43 -13.97
N LYS A 175 -1.28 6.46 -14.39
CA LYS A 175 -1.77 5.43 -13.49
C LYS A 175 -0.57 4.76 -12.85
N VAL A 176 -0.46 4.91 -11.54
CA VAL A 176 0.56 4.25 -10.75
C VAL A 176 -0.13 3.23 -9.87
N TYR A 177 0.45 2.08 -9.68
CA TYR A 177 -0.16 0.95 -8.98
C TYR A 177 -0.71 1.30 -7.58
N TRP A 178 -0.03 2.18 -6.86
CA TRP A 178 -0.45 2.58 -5.51
C TRP A 178 -1.56 3.66 -5.47
N GLU A 179 -2.05 4.11 -6.63
CA GLU A 179 -3.16 5.05 -6.79
C GLU A 179 -4.18 4.55 -7.85
N ASP A 180 -4.23 3.23 -8.08
CA ASP A 180 -5.13 2.59 -9.04
C ASP A 180 -5.98 1.52 -8.32
N GLU A 181 -7.23 1.84 -8.04
CA GLU A 181 -8.18 0.97 -7.36
C GLU A 181 -8.47 -0.35 -8.10
N THR A 182 -8.02 -0.49 -9.33
CA THR A 182 -8.12 -1.73 -10.10
C THR A 182 -6.87 -2.61 -9.95
N MET A 183 -5.79 -2.08 -9.36
CA MET A 183 -4.49 -2.75 -9.22
C MET A 183 -4.19 -3.10 -7.76
N PHE A 184 -4.88 -4.10 -7.25
CA PHE A 184 -4.69 -4.57 -5.87
C PHE A 184 -3.50 -5.53 -5.71
N ALA A 185 -3.23 -6.34 -6.72
CA ALA A 185 -2.14 -7.31 -6.74
C ALA A 185 -1.79 -7.72 -8.17
N GLU A 186 -0.52 -8.05 -8.40
CA GLU A 186 -0.04 -8.65 -9.65
C GLU A 186 0.91 -9.80 -9.34
N ASN A 187 0.70 -10.96 -9.95
CA ASN A 187 1.45 -12.21 -9.73
C ASN A 187 1.50 -12.69 -8.26
N LYS A 188 0.68 -12.12 -7.40
CA LYS A 188 0.54 -12.54 -6.01
C LYS A 188 -0.29 -13.82 -5.97
N GLU A 189 0.18 -14.80 -5.20
CA GLU A 189 -0.54 -16.06 -5.00
C GLU A 189 -1.89 -15.82 -4.29
N PRO A 190 -2.93 -16.59 -4.61
CA PRO A 190 -4.16 -16.64 -3.82
C PRO A 190 -3.86 -16.99 -2.37
N GLY A 191 -4.61 -16.41 -1.43
CA GLY A 191 -4.50 -16.76 -0.02
C GLY A 191 -4.75 -18.23 0.23
N CYS A 192 -3.92 -18.83 1.07
CA CYS A 192 -4.04 -20.22 1.51
C CYS A 192 -3.73 -20.35 3.00
N ALA A 193 -4.06 -21.49 3.57
CA ALA A 193 -3.69 -21.81 4.95
C ALA A 193 -2.17 -21.88 5.09
N THR A 194 -1.63 -21.19 6.09
CA THR A 194 -0.18 -21.17 6.35
C THR A 194 0.29 -22.49 6.91
N TYR A 195 1.36 -23.02 6.37
CA TYR A 195 2.06 -24.20 6.88
C TYR A 195 3.55 -24.11 6.59
N ILE A 196 4.36 -24.88 7.32
CA ILE A 196 5.78 -25.08 7.01
C ILE A 196 5.96 -26.52 6.52
N PRO A 197 6.46 -26.71 5.28
CA PRO A 197 6.69 -28.05 4.75
C PRO A 197 7.99 -28.65 5.29
N TYR A 198 7.99 -29.97 5.46
CA TYR A 198 9.14 -30.83 5.71
C TYR A 198 9.21 -31.90 4.64
N ILE A 199 10.37 -32.48 4.38
CA ILE A 199 10.50 -33.56 3.41
C ILE A 199 9.92 -34.85 3.94
N THR A 200 10.10 -35.14 5.25
CA THR A 200 9.61 -36.38 5.88
C THR A 200 8.92 -36.13 7.20
N GLU A 201 8.03 -37.08 7.60
CA GLU A 201 7.40 -37.04 8.92
C GLU A 201 8.45 -37.16 10.05
N LYS A 202 9.53 -37.92 9.83
CA LYS A 202 10.65 -38.04 10.77
C LYS A 202 11.34 -36.69 11.00
N GLU A 203 11.60 -35.91 9.95
CA GLU A 203 12.19 -34.58 10.05
C GLU A 203 11.26 -33.62 10.82
N MET A 204 9.98 -33.60 10.49
CA MET A 204 8.99 -32.78 11.18
C MET A 204 8.92 -33.09 12.69
N LEU A 205 8.89 -34.38 13.05
CA LEU A 205 8.85 -34.80 14.44
C LEU A 205 10.16 -34.54 15.21
N ALA A 206 11.30 -34.40 14.50
CA ALA A 206 12.58 -34.04 15.09
C ALA A 206 12.67 -32.54 15.43
N ASP A 207 11.95 -31.67 14.73
CA ASP A 207 11.81 -30.22 15.01
C ASP A 207 10.80 -30.01 16.16
N LYS A 208 11.16 -30.47 17.34
CA LYS A 208 10.25 -30.55 18.51
C LYS A 208 9.76 -29.19 18.96
N ASP A 209 10.58 -28.17 18.84
CA ASP A 209 10.23 -26.84 19.31
C ASP A 209 9.15 -26.23 18.43
N PHE A 210 9.32 -26.27 17.11
CA PHE A 210 8.31 -25.77 16.18
C PHE A 210 7.04 -26.65 16.18
N TYR A 211 7.18 -27.98 16.21
CA TYR A 211 6.05 -28.90 16.25
C TYR A 211 5.14 -28.69 17.46
N ARG A 212 5.71 -28.41 18.63
CA ARG A 212 4.97 -28.14 19.88
C ARG A 212 4.59 -26.68 20.02
N THR A 213 5.37 -25.79 19.47
CA THR A 213 5.31 -24.34 19.67
C THR A 213 5.41 -23.66 18.31
N PRO A 214 4.34 -23.70 17.48
CA PRO A 214 4.39 -23.31 16.07
C PRO A 214 4.65 -21.80 15.82
N TRP A 215 4.83 -21.01 16.85
CA TRP A 215 5.28 -19.62 16.76
C TRP A 215 6.80 -19.46 16.87
N LEU A 216 7.55 -20.53 17.04
CA LEU A 216 9.01 -20.55 16.91
C LEU A 216 9.40 -20.82 15.45
N TYR A 217 10.61 -20.39 15.09
CA TYR A 217 11.11 -20.62 13.72
C TYR A 217 11.45 -22.09 13.50
N SER A 218 10.98 -22.61 12.38
CA SER A 218 11.23 -24.00 11.98
C SER A 218 12.70 -24.24 11.58
N GLN A 219 13.17 -25.46 11.88
CA GLN A 219 14.45 -26.01 11.41
C GLN A 219 14.28 -26.91 10.16
N SER A 220 13.12 -26.83 9.49
CA SER A 220 12.88 -27.59 8.27
C SER A 220 13.92 -27.30 7.19
N SER A 221 14.39 -28.35 6.50
CA SER A 221 15.24 -28.21 5.32
C SER A 221 14.51 -27.58 4.12
N SER A 222 13.18 -27.50 4.17
CA SER A 222 12.31 -26.84 3.18
C SER A 222 11.92 -25.42 3.57
N PHE A 223 12.55 -24.84 4.59
CA PHE A 223 12.29 -23.49 5.09
C PHE A 223 13.60 -22.69 5.20
N LYS A 224 13.53 -21.42 4.82
CA LYS A 224 14.67 -20.48 4.96
C LYS A 224 14.18 -19.11 5.39
N LEU A 225 14.50 -18.75 6.64
CA LEU A 225 14.23 -17.42 7.16
C LEU A 225 15.09 -16.36 6.47
N LEU A 226 14.49 -15.25 6.04
CA LEU A 226 15.20 -14.10 5.45
C LEU A 226 15.28 -12.89 6.40
N ASN A 227 14.76 -12.99 7.61
CA ASN A 227 14.87 -11.96 8.64
C ASN A 227 16.32 -11.56 8.89
N GLY A 228 16.53 -10.40 9.49
CA GLY A 228 17.82 -9.83 9.82
C GLY A 228 18.06 -8.50 9.15
N ASN A 229 19.31 -8.07 9.00
CA ASN A 229 19.63 -6.76 8.43
C ASN A 229 19.55 -6.80 6.90
N TRP A 230 18.75 -5.87 6.33
CA TRP A 230 18.64 -5.65 4.90
C TRP A 230 19.22 -4.29 4.56
N TYR A 231 19.85 -4.13 3.40
CA TYR A 231 20.19 -2.81 2.87
C TYR A 231 18.92 -2.02 2.67
N PHE A 232 18.96 -0.73 3.04
CA PHE A 232 17.79 0.12 3.07
C PHE A 232 18.09 1.54 2.58
N HIS A 233 17.19 2.06 1.76
CA HIS A 233 17.23 3.45 1.30
C HIS A 233 15.85 4.06 1.42
N PHE A 234 15.76 5.14 2.17
CA PHE A 234 14.52 5.88 2.43
C PHE A 234 14.48 7.16 1.62
N VAL A 235 13.31 7.46 1.04
CA VAL A 235 13.00 8.75 0.42
C VAL A 235 11.62 9.22 0.86
N SER A 236 11.45 10.54 0.90
CA SER A 236 10.21 11.16 1.40
C SER A 236 9.07 11.16 0.39
N GLU A 237 9.37 10.96 -0.90
CA GLU A 237 8.38 11.01 -1.99
C GLU A 237 8.67 9.96 -3.07
N PRO A 238 7.63 9.44 -3.76
CA PRO A 238 7.80 8.44 -4.81
C PRO A 238 8.67 8.90 -5.99
N SER A 239 8.69 10.21 -6.28
CA SER A 239 9.51 10.80 -7.36
C SER A 239 11.02 10.71 -7.12
N GLN A 240 11.43 10.56 -5.85
CA GLN A 240 12.83 10.49 -5.44
C GLN A 240 13.36 9.06 -5.33
N ARG A 241 12.49 8.05 -5.50
CA ARG A 241 12.89 6.64 -5.33
C ARG A 241 13.91 6.21 -6.38
N PRO A 242 14.87 5.36 -6.03
CA PRO A 242 15.79 4.79 -7.00
C PRO A 242 15.03 3.80 -7.90
N GLU A 243 14.75 4.16 -9.14
CA GLU A 243 13.94 3.34 -10.06
C GLU A 243 14.65 2.06 -10.52
N SER A 244 15.98 2.05 -10.56
CA SER A 244 16.78 0.92 -11.04
C SER A 244 17.43 0.08 -9.95
N PHE A 245 17.10 0.32 -8.69
CA PHE A 245 17.76 -0.30 -7.53
C PHE A 245 17.69 -1.84 -7.51
N TYR A 246 16.70 -2.41 -8.16
CA TYR A 246 16.51 -3.85 -8.24
C TYR A 246 17.47 -4.56 -9.21
N LYS A 247 18.11 -3.81 -10.12
CA LYS A 247 19.08 -4.37 -11.08
C LYS A 247 20.29 -4.94 -10.37
N GLU A 248 20.89 -5.98 -10.96
CA GLU A 248 21.99 -6.70 -10.35
C GLU A 248 23.27 -5.89 -10.22
N ASP A 249 23.52 -4.99 -11.15
CA ASP A 249 24.66 -4.09 -11.22
C ASP A 249 24.51 -2.82 -10.36
N TYR A 250 23.34 -2.60 -9.78
CA TYR A 250 23.10 -1.44 -8.93
C TYR A 250 23.81 -1.61 -7.58
N ASP A 251 24.77 -0.73 -7.27
CA ASP A 251 25.53 -0.75 -6.03
C ASP A 251 24.71 -0.22 -4.84
N VAL A 252 24.51 -1.06 -3.84
CA VAL A 252 23.86 -0.72 -2.57
C VAL A 252 24.82 -0.69 -1.40
N SER A 253 26.12 -0.76 -1.63
CA SER A 253 27.13 -0.84 -0.56
C SER A 253 27.17 0.39 0.34
N SER A 254 26.75 1.55 -0.20
CA SER A 254 26.64 2.81 0.54
C SER A 254 25.30 2.98 1.28
N TRP A 255 24.35 2.07 1.11
CA TRP A 255 23.07 2.13 1.79
C TRP A 255 23.22 1.76 3.27
N GLU A 256 22.39 2.34 4.11
CA GLU A 256 22.23 1.91 5.49
C GLU A 256 21.60 0.51 5.56
N THR A 257 21.51 -0.04 6.76
CA THR A 257 20.81 -1.31 6.98
C THR A 257 19.71 -1.14 8.00
N ILE A 258 18.61 -1.86 7.78
CA ILE A 258 17.44 -1.89 8.66
C ILE A 258 17.14 -3.34 9.07
N PRO A 259 16.78 -3.62 10.34
CA PRO A 259 16.30 -4.94 10.71
C PRO A 259 14.93 -5.23 10.04
N VAL A 260 14.77 -6.43 9.52
CA VAL A 260 13.50 -6.99 9.05
C VAL A 260 13.21 -8.23 9.91
N PRO A 261 12.05 -8.32 10.57
CA PRO A 261 10.93 -7.37 10.53
C PRO A 261 11.18 -6.10 11.35
N SER A 262 10.73 -4.96 10.83
CA SER A 262 10.56 -3.72 11.61
C SER A 262 9.69 -2.70 10.87
N ASN A 263 9.17 -1.73 11.61
CA ASN A 263 8.64 -0.51 11.03
C ASN A 263 9.78 0.50 10.90
N TRP A 264 9.92 1.17 9.76
CA TRP A 264 11.03 2.12 9.55
C TRP A 264 10.94 3.35 10.46
N GLU A 265 9.72 3.74 10.89
CA GLU A 265 9.52 4.84 11.84
C GLU A 265 10.14 4.53 13.21
N MET A 266 10.18 3.24 13.61
CA MET A 266 10.83 2.79 14.84
C MET A 266 12.35 2.69 14.70
N GLN A 267 12.86 2.82 13.48
CA GLN A 267 14.30 2.82 13.17
C GLN A 267 14.84 4.23 12.88
N GLY A 268 14.02 5.28 13.08
CA GLY A 268 14.41 6.67 12.93
C GLY A 268 14.14 7.29 11.57
N TYR A 269 13.45 6.58 10.67
CA TYR A 269 13.01 7.12 9.39
C TYR A 269 11.54 7.53 9.49
N ASP A 270 11.25 8.79 9.11
CA ASP A 270 9.89 9.34 9.20
C ASP A 270 9.36 9.35 10.67
N ARG A 271 8.06 9.39 10.87
CA ARG A 271 7.41 9.43 12.18
C ARG A 271 6.18 8.52 12.25
N PRO A 272 5.88 7.91 13.41
CA PRO A 272 4.59 7.28 13.65
C PRO A 272 3.47 8.33 13.56
N ILE A 273 2.38 7.99 12.89
CA ILE A 273 1.18 8.82 12.83
C ILE A 273 0.04 8.05 13.48
N TYR A 274 -0.68 8.71 14.41
CA TYR A 274 -1.94 8.21 14.94
C TYR A 274 -3.10 9.04 14.38
N ALA A 275 -4.07 8.37 13.78
CA ALA A 275 -5.30 8.97 13.31
C ALA A 275 -6.43 7.94 13.38
N ASN A 276 -7.54 8.28 14.07
CA ASN A 276 -8.67 7.37 14.24
C ASN A 276 -9.91 7.76 13.43
N VAL A 277 -10.15 9.04 13.22
CA VAL A 277 -11.36 9.54 12.51
C VAL A 277 -11.03 10.24 11.20
N GLU A 278 -9.76 10.46 10.92
CA GLU A 278 -9.29 11.23 9.78
C GLU A 278 -8.17 10.50 9.06
N TYR A 279 -8.11 10.66 7.73
CA TYR A 279 -6.99 10.13 6.96
C TYR A 279 -5.71 10.94 7.21
N PRO A 280 -4.53 10.28 7.28
CA PRO A 280 -3.24 10.97 7.36
C PRO A 280 -2.86 11.70 6.06
N HIS A 281 -3.56 11.44 4.98
CA HIS A 281 -3.49 12.09 3.66
C HIS A 281 -4.81 12.78 3.33
N SER A 282 -4.89 13.53 2.23
CA SER A 282 -6.15 14.17 1.84
C SER A 282 -7.19 13.13 1.42
N ASN A 283 -8.47 13.47 1.60
CA ASN A 283 -9.58 12.58 1.22
C ASN A 283 -9.92 12.75 -0.28
N THR A 284 -9.05 12.22 -1.12
CA THR A 284 -9.14 12.31 -2.60
C THR A 284 -8.89 10.95 -3.27
N PRO A 285 -9.61 9.86 -2.87
CA PRO A 285 -9.34 8.53 -3.43
C PRO A 285 -9.48 8.51 -4.96
N PRO A 286 -8.65 7.73 -5.68
CA PRO A 286 -7.64 6.82 -5.14
C PRO A 286 -6.27 7.49 -4.85
N TYR A 287 -6.15 8.80 -5.00
CA TYR A 287 -4.89 9.55 -4.95
C TYR A 287 -4.39 9.78 -3.53
N ILE A 288 -3.08 9.72 -3.37
CA ILE A 288 -2.38 10.02 -2.11
C ILE A 288 -1.81 11.44 -2.20
N ASP A 289 -2.58 12.41 -1.73
CA ASP A 289 -2.19 13.82 -1.71
C ASP A 289 -1.87 14.28 -0.28
N ALA A 290 -1.05 15.33 -0.17
CA ALA A 290 -0.70 15.93 1.11
C ALA A 290 -1.92 16.45 1.87
N ARG A 291 -1.91 16.25 3.17
CA ARG A 291 -2.85 16.85 4.10
C ARG A 291 -2.11 17.69 5.13
N LYS A 292 -2.57 18.91 5.34
CA LYS A 292 -1.99 19.81 6.35
C LYS A 292 -2.05 19.18 7.75
N GLY A 293 -0.94 19.22 8.47
CA GLY A 293 -0.81 18.67 9.82
C GLY A 293 -0.39 17.21 9.89
N PHE A 294 -0.47 16.47 8.77
CA PHE A 294 -0.05 15.06 8.69
C PHE A 294 1.07 14.84 7.68
N ASN A 295 0.86 15.26 6.43
CA ASN A 295 1.81 15.15 5.33
C ASN A 295 1.97 16.52 4.67
N ASP A 296 2.23 17.57 5.44
CA ASP A 296 2.32 18.95 4.97
C ASP A 296 3.74 19.40 4.63
N GLY A 297 4.62 18.42 4.39
CA GLY A 297 5.93 18.72 3.81
C GLY A 297 6.93 19.33 4.78
N GLY A 298 6.93 18.91 6.02
CA GLY A 298 8.17 19.01 6.78
C GLY A 298 9.28 18.31 5.98
N ALA A 299 10.46 18.91 5.89
CA ALA A 299 11.55 18.52 4.98
C ALA A 299 11.94 17.03 4.97
N ASN A 300 11.42 16.23 5.90
CA ASN A 300 11.71 14.80 6.04
C ASN A 300 10.48 13.89 5.87
N TYR A 301 9.30 14.44 5.67
CA TYR A 301 8.05 13.65 5.79
C TYR A 301 7.22 13.56 4.53
N GLY A 302 7.68 13.93 3.39
CA GLY A 302 7.04 13.84 2.07
C GLY A 302 5.60 13.31 1.99
N ILE A 303 5.03 13.31 0.82
CA ILE A 303 3.60 12.96 0.67
C ILE A 303 3.38 11.46 0.81
N ASN A 304 4.26 10.64 0.27
CA ASN A 304 4.18 9.18 0.27
C ASN A 304 5.59 8.58 0.35
N PRO A 305 6.20 8.53 1.54
CA PRO A 305 7.53 7.97 1.71
C PRO A 305 7.69 6.57 1.13
N VAL A 306 8.88 6.29 0.60
CA VAL A 306 9.21 5.00 -0.01
C VAL A 306 10.48 4.44 0.61
N GLY A 307 10.41 3.18 1.04
CA GLY A 307 11.55 2.39 1.49
C GLY A 307 11.96 1.37 0.44
N SER A 308 13.20 1.44 -0.03
CA SER A 308 13.78 0.45 -0.94
C SER A 308 14.69 -0.48 -0.16
N TYR A 309 14.42 -1.78 -0.22
CA TYR A 309 15.09 -2.85 0.54
C TYR A 309 15.84 -3.77 -0.41
N VAL A 310 17.05 -4.21 -0.02
CA VAL A 310 17.80 -5.25 -0.74
C VAL A 310 18.34 -6.29 0.24
N ARG A 311 18.13 -7.58 -0.07
CA ARG A 311 18.66 -8.73 0.67
C ARG A 311 19.35 -9.69 -0.26
N PHE A 312 20.54 -10.10 0.11
CA PHE A 312 21.25 -11.20 -0.54
C PHE A 312 21.05 -12.49 0.26
N PHE A 313 20.83 -13.59 -0.44
CA PHE A 313 20.70 -14.90 0.17
C PHE A 313 21.23 -16.00 -0.77
N ASP A 314 21.71 -17.10 -0.21
CA ASP A 314 22.07 -18.28 -0.98
C ASP A 314 20.88 -19.26 -1.00
N LEU A 315 20.57 -19.78 -2.19
CA LEU A 315 19.53 -20.80 -2.36
C LEU A 315 20.04 -22.13 -1.78
N PRO A 316 19.29 -22.80 -0.88
CA PRO A 316 19.67 -24.14 -0.41
C PRO A 316 19.78 -25.12 -1.58
N ALA A 317 20.75 -26.03 -1.49
CA ALA A 317 21.01 -27.02 -2.54
C ALA A 317 19.77 -27.92 -2.79
N GLY A 318 19.46 -28.16 -4.05
CA GLY A 318 18.32 -28.99 -4.44
C GLY A 318 16.98 -28.27 -4.61
N TRP A 319 16.88 -27.03 -4.11
CA TRP A 319 15.64 -26.25 -4.21
C TRP A 319 15.32 -25.82 -5.64
N GLU A 320 16.30 -25.68 -6.50
CA GLU A 320 16.15 -25.32 -7.92
C GLU A 320 15.32 -26.32 -8.73
N LYS A 321 15.16 -27.55 -8.22
CA LYS A 321 14.38 -28.61 -8.90
C LYS A 321 12.90 -28.61 -8.54
N GLN A 322 12.54 -27.85 -7.54
CA GLN A 322 11.20 -27.82 -6.96
C GLN A 322 10.58 -26.43 -7.09
N ARG A 323 9.49 -26.17 -6.39
CA ARG A 323 8.83 -24.89 -6.38
C ARG A 323 9.17 -24.13 -5.10
N THR A 324 9.59 -22.88 -5.23
CA THR A 324 9.94 -22.04 -4.08
C THR A 324 9.06 -20.81 -4.06
N PHE A 325 8.42 -20.59 -2.94
CA PHE A 325 7.65 -19.38 -2.66
C PHE A 325 8.39 -18.47 -1.70
N ILE A 326 8.23 -17.16 -1.88
CA ILE A 326 8.51 -16.18 -0.83
C ILE A 326 7.22 -15.83 -0.10
N HIS A 327 7.30 -15.77 1.21
CA HIS A 327 6.19 -15.42 2.09
C HIS A 327 6.55 -14.15 2.87
N PHE A 328 5.77 -13.10 2.67
CA PHE A 328 5.78 -11.91 3.50
C PHE A 328 4.56 -11.99 4.42
N SER A 329 4.79 -12.07 5.72
CA SER A 329 3.68 -12.15 6.69
C SER A 329 2.95 -10.82 6.89
N GLY A 330 3.55 -9.70 6.43
CA GLY A 330 2.94 -8.38 6.40
C GLY A 330 3.88 -7.29 5.90
N ILE A 331 3.38 -6.44 4.99
CA ILE A 331 4.07 -5.27 4.43
C ILE A 331 3.08 -4.10 4.39
N TYR A 332 3.38 -2.99 5.02
CA TYR A 332 2.50 -1.83 5.05
C TYR A 332 3.06 -0.70 4.17
N SER A 333 2.31 -0.17 3.15
CA SER A 333 0.95 -0.54 2.70
C SER A 333 0.97 -1.27 1.37
N ALA A 334 1.89 -0.93 0.45
CA ALA A 334 2.01 -1.54 -0.87
C ALA A 334 3.47 -1.82 -1.20
N ALA A 335 3.74 -2.86 -1.99
CA ALA A 335 5.11 -3.21 -2.34
C ALA A 335 5.25 -3.82 -3.73
N PHE A 336 6.33 -3.44 -4.39
CA PHE A 336 6.88 -4.15 -5.56
C PHE A 336 7.97 -5.12 -5.12
N VAL A 337 7.98 -6.31 -5.70
CA VAL A 337 8.97 -7.36 -5.42
C VAL A 337 9.74 -7.69 -6.69
N TYR A 338 11.06 -7.79 -6.56
CA TYR A 338 11.99 -8.13 -7.65
C TYR A 338 12.98 -9.19 -7.18
N LEU A 339 13.39 -10.07 -8.08
CA LEU A 339 14.44 -11.05 -7.80
C LEU A 339 15.42 -11.10 -8.97
N ASN A 340 16.74 -10.98 -8.68
CA ASN A 340 17.82 -11.06 -9.66
C ASN A 340 17.63 -10.12 -10.87
N GLY A 341 17.16 -8.91 -10.62
CA GLY A 341 16.95 -7.90 -11.65
C GLY A 341 15.61 -8.01 -12.40
N GLU A 342 14.79 -9.02 -12.10
CA GLU A 342 13.51 -9.26 -12.75
C GLU A 342 12.34 -8.88 -11.82
N TYR A 343 11.28 -8.33 -12.42
CA TYR A 343 10.03 -8.04 -11.72
C TYR A 343 9.28 -9.33 -11.38
N VAL A 344 8.95 -9.50 -10.10
CA VAL A 344 8.19 -10.65 -9.59
C VAL A 344 6.72 -10.33 -9.48
N GLY A 345 6.36 -9.23 -8.81
CA GLY A 345 4.97 -8.87 -8.62
C GLY A 345 4.74 -7.67 -7.69
N TYR A 346 3.45 -7.40 -7.44
CA TYR A 346 2.96 -6.30 -6.63
C TYR A 346 1.93 -6.79 -5.61
N THR A 347 1.85 -6.13 -4.46
CA THR A 347 0.87 -6.42 -3.41
C THR A 347 0.42 -5.16 -2.68
N GLN A 348 -0.85 -5.16 -2.31
CA GLN A 348 -1.47 -4.33 -1.27
C GLN A 348 -2.15 -5.24 -0.23
N GLY A 349 -2.73 -4.66 0.81
CA GLY A 349 -3.39 -5.39 1.88
C GLY A 349 -2.44 -5.65 3.05
N SER A 350 -2.06 -4.60 3.74
CA SER A 350 -0.98 -4.46 4.71
C SER A 350 -0.85 -5.58 5.74
N ASN A 351 -1.96 -6.02 6.33
CA ASN A 351 -1.98 -7.01 7.40
C ASN A 351 -2.17 -8.45 6.90
N ASN A 352 -2.34 -8.61 5.59
CA ASN A 352 -2.49 -9.89 4.94
C ASN A 352 -1.13 -10.42 4.47
N VAL A 353 -1.05 -11.74 4.38
CA VAL A 353 0.09 -12.42 3.78
C VAL A 353 0.20 -12.08 2.29
N ALA A 354 1.43 -11.88 1.83
CA ALA A 354 1.74 -11.81 0.41
C ALA A 354 2.73 -12.91 0.03
N GLU A 355 2.32 -13.78 -0.87
CA GLU A 355 3.18 -14.85 -1.41
C GLU A 355 3.39 -14.68 -2.91
N PHE A 356 4.60 -15.04 -3.36
CA PHE A 356 4.96 -15.06 -4.78
C PHE A 356 5.76 -16.32 -5.11
N ASP A 357 5.48 -16.90 -6.27
CA ASP A 357 6.28 -18.00 -6.82
C ASP A 357 7.59 -17.45 -7.42
N LEU A 358 8.70 -17.78 -6.78
CA LEU A 358 10.03 -17.35 -7.23
C LEU A 358 10.73 -18.33 -8.17
N SER A 359 10.15 -19.49 -8.43
CA SER A 359 10.84 -20.65 -9.04
C SER A 359 11.53 -20.34 -10.36
N LYS A 360 10.94 -19.48 -11.20
CA LYS A 360 11.53 -19.11 -12.51
C LYS A 360 12.62 -18.05 -12.45
N TYR A 361 12.73 -17.34 -11.30
CA TYR A 361 13.67 -16.24 -11.13
C TYR A 361 14.91 -16.64 -10.30
N LEU A 362 14.83 -17.77 -9.57
CA LEU A 362 15.87 -18.25 -8.68
C LEU A 362 17.08 -18.81 -9.45
N ARG A 363 18.25 -18.65 -8.85
CA ARG A 363 19.53 -19.20 -9.33
C ARG A 363 20.18 -20.01 -8.23
N THR A 364 20.95 -21.03 -8.61
CA THR A 364 21.85 -21.74 -7.69
C THR A 364 22.86 -20.75 -7.11
N GLY A 365 23.10 -20.83 -5.80
CA GLY A 365 23.99 -19.91 -5.07
C GLY A 365 23.31 -18.58 -4.76
N LYS A 366 24.05 -17.47 -4.92
CA LYS A 366 23.66 -16.13 -4.47
C LYS A 366 22.52 -15.54 -5.29
N ASN A 367 21.48 -15.09 -4.61
CA ASN A 367 20.32 -14.39 -5.17
C ASN A 367 20.21 -13.00 -4.54
N ARG A 368 19.65 -12.05 -5.30
CA ARG A 368 19.39 -10.67 -4.88
C ARG A 368 17.88 -10.42 -4.88
N LEU A 369 17.29 -10.33 -3.70
CA LEU A 369 15.91 -9.91 -3.50
C LEU A 369 15.87 -8.40 -3.32
N ALA A 370 15.00 -7.71 -4.05
CA ALA A 370 14.76 -6.28 -3.90
C ALA A 370 13.26 -6.02 -3.70
N VAL A 371 12.92 -5.17 -2.74
CA VAL A 371 11.53 -4.84 -2.40
C VAL A 371 11.40 -3.33 -2.25
N GLN A 372 10.40 -2.74 -2.90
CA GLN A 372 10.12 -1.31 -2.77
C GLN A 372 8.74 -1.11 -2.13
N VAL A 373 8.73 -0.52 -0.95
CA VAL A 373 7.54 -0.36 -0.09
C VAL A 373 7.10 1.10 -0.08
N PHE A 374 5.82 1.32 -0.34
CA PHE A 374 5.16 2.63 -0.29
C PHE A 374 4.38 2.76 1.02
N ARG A 375 4.52 3.91 1.69
CA ARG A 375 3.82 4.16 2.94
C ARG A 375 2.31 4.15 2.77
N TRP A 376 1.82 4.72 1.68
CA TRP A 376 0.40 4.84 1.38
C TRP A 376 0.08 4.28 0.00
N SER A 377 -1.13 3.77 -0.11
CA SER A 377 -1.74 3.36 -1.38
C SER A 377 -3.24 3.70 -1.34
N ASP A 378 -3.94 3.54 -2.45
CA ASP A 378 -5.40 3.64 -2.49
C ASP A 378 -6.06 2.68 -1.47
N GLY A 379 -5.46 1.51 -1.20
CA GLY A 379 -5.86 0.60 -0.12
C GLY A 379 -5.84 1.24 1.27
N SER A 380 -5.01 2.26 1.50
CA SER A 380 -4.94 2.96 2.78
C SER A 380 -6.24 3.65 3.18
N TYR A 381 -7.11 3.97 2.21
CA TYR A 381 -8.46 4.49 2.49
C TYR A 381 -9.36 3.45 3.17
N LEU A 382 -9.18 2.18 2.87
CA LEU A 382 -9.93 1.06 3.47
C LEU A 382 -9.28 0.54 4.75
N GLU A 383 -7.99 0.77 4.92
CA GLU A 383 -7.19 0.29 6.06
C GLU A 383 -7.06 1.36 7.17
N CYS A 384 -7.86 2.41 7.13
CA CYS A 384 -7.81 3.50 8.09
C CYS A 384 -8.58 3.15 9.38
N GLN A 385 -8.07 2.18 10.15
CA GLN A 385 -8.58 1.83 11.48
C GLN A 385 -7.97 2.71 12.57
N ASP A 386 -8.51 2.61 13.77
CA ASP A 386 -8.04 3.31 14.98
C ASP A 386 -6.72 2.70 15.51
N MET A 387 -5.61 3.05 14.86
CA MET A 387 -4.28 2.52 15.18
C MET A 387 -3.17 3.45 14.70
N PHE A 388 -1.95 3.24 15.20
CA PHE A 388 -0.77 3.88 14.63
C PHE A 388 -0.55 3.45 13.17
N ARG A 389 -0.17 4.43 12.34
CA ARG A 389 0.24 4.22 10.94
C ARG A 389 1.76 4.12 10.90
N MET A 390 2.23 2.89 10.78
CA MET A 390 3.66 2.57 10.70
C MET A 390 3.90 1.63 9.53
N SER A 391 5.00 1.81 8.85
CA SER A 391 5.26 1.25 7.53
C SER A 391 6.46 0.31 7.50
N GLY A 392 6.66 -0.34 6.38
CA GLY A 392 7.79 -1.24 6.16
C GLY A 392 7.42 -2.72 6.13
N ILE A 393 8.43 -3.56 6.10
CA ILE A 393 8.30 -5.02 6.21
C ILE A 393 8.29 -5.36 7.71
N PHE A 394 7.11 -5.35 8.33
CA PHE A 394 6.95 -5.37 9.79
C PHE A 394 6.69 -6.75 10.38
N ARG A 395 6.58 -7.77 9.53
CA ARG A 395 6.48 -9.18 9.93
C ARG A 395 7.51 -10.01 9.18
N ASP A 396 7.61 -11.30 9.56
CA ASP A 396 8.59 -12.23 9.04
C ASP A 396 8.57 -12.35 7.51
N VAL A 397 9.75 -12.57 6.97
CA VAL A 397 9.98 -12.92 5.56
C VAL A 397 10.72 -14.24 5.50
N TYR A 398 10.18 -15.20 4.77
CA TYR A 398 10.83 -16.48 4.58
C TYR A 398 10.58 -17.08 3.19
N LEU A 399 11.43 -18.00 2.81
CA LEU A 399 11.24 -18.88 1.67
C LEU A 399 10.79 -20.24 2.17
N TYR A 400 9.95 -20.91 1.39
CA TYR A 400 9.68 -22.32 1.57
C TYR A 400 9.62 -23.03 0.23
N ASN A 401 10.03 -24.32 0.25
CA ASN A 401 10.21 -25.14 -0.95
C ASN A 401 9.29 -26.35 -0.90
N VAL A 402 8.59 -26.62 -1.99
CA VAL A 402 7.61 -27.70 -2.10
C VAL A 402 7.76 -28.44 -3.41
N PRO A 403 7.30 -29.71 -3.52
CA PRO A 403 7.25 -30.44 -4.78
C PRO A 403 6.49 -29.68 -5.87
N ARG A 404 6.83 -29.95 -7.14
CA ARG A 404 6.14 -29.34 -8.31
C ARG A 404 4.64 -29.60 -8.33
N VAL A 405 4.22 -30.75 -7.85
CA VAL A 405 2.82 -31.07 -7.56
C VAL A 405 2.71 -31.30 -6.07
N SER A 406 2.03 -30.40 -5.38
CA SER A 406 2.00 -30.38 -3.91
C SER A 406 0.65 -29.93 -3.35
N VAL A 407 0.36 -30.33 -2.11
CA VAL A 407 -0.76 -29.78 -1.36
C VAL A 407 -0.47 -28.29 -1.13
N ARG A 408 -1.25 -27.41 -1.77
CA ARG A 408 -1.09 -25.96 -1.69
C ARG A 408 -1.96 -25.35 -0.59
N ASP A 409 -3.13 -25.95 -0.37
CA ASP A 409 -4.08 -25.45 0.61
C ASP A 409 -4.80 -26.58 1.31
N HIS A 410 -5.23 -26.33 2.55
CA HIS A 410 -6.03 -27.26 3.34
C HIS A 410 -7.11 -26.52 4.12
N TYR A 411 -8.29 -27.15 4.21
CA TYR A 411 -9.42 -26.61 4.95
C TYR A 411 -10.06 -27.70 5.78
N ILE A 412 -10.00 -27.53 7.11
CA ILE A 412 -10.50 -28.51 8.08
C ILE A 412 -11.82 -28.03 8.66
N THR A 413 -12.81 -28.90 8.65
CA THR A 413 -14.12 -28.63 9.23
C THR A 413 -14.58 -29.81 10.08
N SER A 414 -15.42 -29.56 11.08
CA SER A 414 -16.09 -30.59 11.85
C SER A 414 -17.57 -30.26 12.00
N LYS A 415 -18.37 -31.31 12.07
CA LYS A 415 -19.77 -31.26 12.42
C LYS A 415 -19.97 -32.17 13.65
N LEU A 416 -20.15 -31.55 14.83
CA LEU A 416 -20.29 -32.23 16.08
C LEU A 416 -21.77 -32.48 16.40
N ASP A 417 -22.05 -33.59 17.04
CA ASP A 417 -23.41 -34.02 17.41
C ASP A 417 -23.80 -33.47 18.80
N ALA A 418 -24.81 -32.62 18.81
CA ALA A 418 -25.34 -32.05 20.05
C ALA A 418 -25.93 -33.09 21.02
N VAL A 419 -26.43 -34.24 20.51
CA VAL A 419 -26.98 -35.32 21.36
C VAL A 419 -25.89 -35.98 22.21
N SER A 420 -24.66 -36.00 21.68
CA SER A 420 -23.49 -36.49 22.43
C SER A 420 -22.80 -35.41 23.26
N GLU A 421 -23.45 -34.28 23.49
CA GLU A 421 -22.84 -33.11 24.13
C GLU A 421 -21.55 -32.66 23.39
N TYR A 422 -21.57 -32.73 22.05
CA TYR A 422 -20.47 -32.39 21.15
C TYR A 422 -19.20 -33.25 21.27
N THR A 423 -19.27 -34.41 21.95
CA THR A 423 -18.13 -35.33 22.11
C THR A 423 -18.00 -36.34 20.97
N SER A 424 -18.90 -36.34 20.01
CA SER A 424 -18.80 -37.12 18.77
C SER A 424 -19.16 -36.30 17.55
N GLY A 425 -18.74 -36.76 16.36
CA GLY A 425 -19.07 -36.11 15.10
C GLY A 425 -18.22 -36.57 13.93
N GLU A 426 -18.28 -35.76 12.86
CA GLU A 426 -17.52 -35.99 11.65
C GLU A 426 -16.53 -34.83 11.43
N MET A 427 -15.28 -35.18 11.10
CA MET A 427 -14.24 -34.23 10.67
C MET A 427 -13.97 -34.43 9.18
N SER A 428 -13.84 -33.38 8.46
CA SER A 428 -13.43 -33.37 7.05
C SER A 428 -12.17 -32.52 6.86
N VAL A 429 -11.18 -33.09 6.18
CA VAL A 429 -9.96 -32.40 5.77
C VAL A 429 -10.00 -32.30 4.24
N ASN A 430 -10.22 -31.10 3.72
CA ASN A 430 -10.22 -30.83 2.29
C ASN A 430 -8.82 -30.36 1.91
N LEU A 431 -8.24 -30.98 0.88
CA LEU A 431 -6.90 -30.70 0.39
C LEU A 431 -6.97 -30.23 -1.06
N MET A 432 -6.23 -29.20 -1.39
CA MET A 432 -6.07 -28.70 -2.73
C MET A 432 -4.62 -28.91 -3.19
N LEU A 433 -4.44 -29.69 -4.23
CA LEU A 433 -3.14 -29.91 -4.87
C LEU A 433 -2.97 -28.92 -6.02
N ASP A 434 -1.86 -28.22 -6.03
CA ASP A 434 -1.39 -27.40 -7.12
C ASP A 434 -0.66 -28.28 -8.16
N ASN A 435 -1.11 -28.26 -9.38
CA ASN A 435 -0.52 -28.90 -10.55
C ASN A 435 -0.41 -27.91 -11.71
N ARG A 436 0.00 -26.66 -11.42
CA ARG A 436 0.10 -25.60 -12.45
C ARG A 436 1.05 -25.93 -13.60
N ASP A 437 1.99 -26.85 -13.39
CA ASP A 437 2.88 -27.37 -14.43
C ASP A 437 2.20 -28.43 -15.32
N ARG A 438 0.93 -28.76 -15.06
CA ARG A 438 0.10 -29.72 -15.83
C ARG A 438 0.77 -31.09 -16.02
N MET A 439 1.34 -31.59 -14.93
CA MET A 439 1.96 -32.93 -14.91
C MET A 439 0.91 -34.04 -14.83
N LYS A 440 1.31 -35.24 -15.14
CA LYS A 440 0.50 -36.47 -14.98
C LYS A 440 1.12 -37.38 -13.95
N GLY A 441 0.30 -38.00 -13.11
CA GLY A 441 0.77 -38.95 -12.10
C GLY A 441 -0.23 -39.24 -11.03
N VAL A 442 0.28 -39.80 -9.95
CA VAL A 442 -0.47 -40.18 -8.77
C VAL A 442 0.29 -39.71 -7.51
N LYS A 443 -0.41 -39.20 -6.53
CA LYS A 443 0.11 -38.94 -5.18
C LYS A 443 -0.69 -39.74 -4.17
N ASN A 444 -0.03 -40.26 -3.13
CA ASN A 444 -0.69 -40.80 -1.97
C ASN A 444 -0.74 -39.70 -0.91
N LEU A 445 -1.94 -39.36 -0.44
CA LEU A 445 -2.18 -38.40 0.62
C LEU A 445 -2.63 -39.13 1.87
N ILE A 446 -1.87 -38.96 2.94
CA ILE A 446 -2.17 -39.54 4.24
C ILE A 446 -2.53 -38.42 5.20
N VAL A 447 -3.62 -38.57 5.91
CA VAL A 447 -4.05 -37.65 6.98
C VAL A 447 -4.11 -38.42 8.29
N LYS A 448 -3.34 -37.97 9.27
CA LYS A 448 -3.34 -38.55 10.64
C LYS A 448 -3.88 -37.52 11.64
N LEU A 449 -4.70 -37.94 12.55
CA LEU A 449 -5.24 -37.14 13.64
C LEU A 449 -4.69 -37.63 14.97
N PHE A 450 -4.07 -36.75 15.73
CA PHE A 450 -3.56 -37.01 17.07
C PHE A 450 -4.35 -36.19 18.10
N ASP A 451 -4.66 -36.82 19.24
CA ASP A 451 -5.32 -36.15 20.37
C ASP A 451 -4.38 -35.11 21.06
N PRO A 452 -4.87 -34.33 22.04
CA PRO A 452 -4.02 -33.39 22.79
C PRO A 452 -2.85 -34.05 23.53
N ASP A 453 -2.93 -35.34 23.85
CA ASP A 453 -1.87 -36.12 24.49
C ASP A 453 -0.86 -36.71 23.49
N GLY A 454 -1.09 -36.51 22.17
CA GLY A 454 -0.24 -37.00 21.10
C GLY A 454 -0.46 -38.47 20.71
N ARG A 455 -1.63 -39.04 21.07
CA ARG A 455 -2.01 -40.42 20.67
C ARG A 455 -2.71 -40.35 19.31
N LEU A 456 -2.38 -41.28 18.42
CA LEU A 456 -3.09 -41.45 17.14
C LEU A 456 -4.55 -41.83 17.36
N VAL A 457 -5.47 -41.02 16.89
CA VAL A 457 -6.93 -41.21 16.98
C VAL A 457 -7.50 -41.79 15.69
N ALA A 458 -7.03 -41.30 14.57
CA ALA A 458 -7.51 -41.72 13.26
C ALA A 458 -6.46 -41.49 12.17
N GLU A 459 -6.51 -42.33 11.15
CA GLU A 459 -5.64 -42.19 9.96
C GLU A 459 -6.42 -42.64 8.72
N THR A 460 -6.15 -41.99 7.59
CA THR A 460 -6.66 -42.38 6.28
C THR A 460 -5.61 -42.11 5.21
N GLU A 461 -5.60 -42.96 4.20
CA GLU A 461 -4.76 -42.82 3.00
C GLU A 461 -5.64 -42.75 1.76
N GLN A 462 -5.32 -41.86 0.84
CA GLN A 462 -6.05 -41.67 -0.40
C GLN A 462 -5.09 -41.54 -1.57
N GLN A 463 -5.41 -42.22 -2.65
CA GLN A 463 -4.70 -42.11 -3.92
C GLN A 463 -5.35 -41.01 -4.77
N VAL A 464 -4.57 -39.99 -5.14
CA VAL A 464 -5.04 -38.82 -5.90
C VAL A 464 -4.36 -38.79 -7.26
N ASN A 465 -5.15 -38.99 -8.32
CA ASN A 465 -4.70 -38.89 -9.70
C ASN A 465 -4.71 -37.41 -10.16
N TYR A 466 -3.63 -36.97 -10.77
CA TYR A 466 -3.54 -35.67 -11.41
C TYR A 466 -3.13 -35.81 -12.88
N SER A 467 -3.53 -34.82 -13.70
CA SER A 467 -3.32 -34.87 -15.14
C SER A 467 -2.99 -33.50 -15.73
N ASP A 468 -2.46 -33.52 -16.95
CA ASP A 468 -2.17 -32.33 -17.76
C ASP A 468 -3.40 -31.46 -18.11
N LYS A 469 -4.59 -31.94 -17.81
CA LYS A 469 -5.85 -31.24 -18.10
C LYS A 469 -6.28 -30.31 -16.96
N LYS A 470 -5.69 -30.44 -15.76
CA LYS A 470 -6.09 -29.69 -14.57
C LYS A 470 -4.88 -29.14 -13.84
N GLU A 471 -4.92 -27.84 -13.56
CA GLU A 471 -3.94 -27.14 -12.73
C GLU A 471 -4.21 -27.33 -11.22
N THR A 472 -5.43 -27.70 -10.85
CA THR A 472 -5.83 -27.90 -9.46
C THR A 472 -6.59 -29.21 -9.32
N VAL A 473 -6.27 -29.98 -8.26
CA VAL A 473 -6.93 -31.23 -7.91
C VAL A 473 -7.35 -31.20 -6.45
N TYR A 474 -8.57 -31.63 -6.18
CA TYR A 474 -9.11 -31.66 -4.81
C TYR A 474 -9.20 -33.09 -4.29
N SER A 475 -8.92 -33.25 -2.99
CA SER A 475 -9.09 -34.49 -2.25
C SER A 475 -9.77 -34.16 -0.92
N LYS A 476 -10.51 -35.13 -0.37
CA LYS A 476 -11.22 -34.98 0.90
C LYS A 476 -11.05 -36.22 1.76
N ALA A 477 -10.45 -36.09 2.93
CA ALA A 477 -10.42 -37.11 3.97
C ALA A 477 -11.56 -36.87 4.96
N THR A 478 -12.22 -37.92 5.41
CA THR A 478 -13.36 -37.83 6.37
C THR A 478 -13.19 -38.85 7.49
N PHE A 479 -13.38 -38.39 8.71
CA PHE A 479 -13.29 -39.21 9.92
C PHE A 479 -14.59 -39.15 10.72
N LYS A 480 -15.08 -40.31 11.19
CA LYS A 480 -16.13 -40.38 12.20
C LYS A 480 -15.47 -40.60 13.56
N LEU A 481 -15.69 -39.66 14.47
CA LEU A 481 -14.96 -39.57 15.72
C LEU A 481 -15.91 -39.68 16.93
N LYS A 482 -15.39 -40.24 18.03
CA LYS A 482 -16.07 -40.36 19.33
C LYS A 482 -15.10 -39.99 20.44
N ASN A 483 -15.64 -39.67 21.60
CA ASN A 483 -14.88 -39.33 22.81
C ASN A 483 -13.93 -38.14 22.57
N LEU A 484 -14.40 -37.15 21.82
CA LEU A 484 -13.65 -35.94 21.55
C LEU A 484 -13.54 -35.07 22.79
N VAL A 485 -12.36 -34.53 23.01
CA VAL A 485 -12.11 -33.43 23.95
C VAL A 485 -12.30 -32.14 23.20
N THR A 486 -13.36 -31.41 23.52
CA THR A 486 -13.71 -30.21 22.77
C THR A 486 -12.86 -28.99 23.16
N TRP A 487 -12.77 -28.04 22.25
CA TRP A 487 -12.14 -26.75 22.47
C TRP A 487 -13.16 -25.74 23.05
N THR A 488 -12.77 -25.06 24.12
CA THR A 488 -13.43 -23.85 24.62
C THR A 488 -12.38 -22.76 24.86
N ALA A 489 -12.80 -21.51 25.11
CA ALA A 489 -11.87 -20.44 25.44
C ALA A 489 -11.14 -20.71 26.78
N GLU A 490 -11.80 -21.37 27.74
CA GLU A 490 -11.24 -21.72 29.04
C GLU A 490 -10.38 -23.00 28.99
N THR A 491 -10.72 -23.92 28.08
CA THR A 491 -10.00 -25.17 27.87
C THR A 491 -9.67 -25.36 26.39
N PRO A 492 -8.62 -24.72 25.89
CA PRO A 492 -8.32 -24.67 24.47
C PRO A 492 -7.61 -25.95 23.98
N ASN A 493 -8.31 -27.08 24.06
CA ASN A 493 -7.79 -28.38 23.65
C ASN A 493 -7.57 -28.40 22.14
N LEU A 494 -6.35 -28.70 21.71
CA LEU A 494 -5.96 -28.76 20.30
C LEU A 494 -5.48 -30.14 19.93
N TYR A 495 -6.09 -30.68 18.90
CA TYR A 495 -5.63 -31.85 18.16
C TYR A 495 -4.54 -31.47 17.19
N THR A 496 -3.69 -32.41 16.80
CA THR A 496 -2.70 -32.22 15.75
C THR A 496 -3.07 -33.04 14.53
N VAL A 497 -3.10 -32.40 13.37
CA VAL A 497 -3.36 -33.06 12.09
C VAL A 497 -2.06 -33.08 11.31
N HIS A 498 -1.56 -34.29 10.95
CA HIS A 498 -0.48 -34.42 9.98
C HIS A 498 -1.07 -34.61 8.60
N ILE A 499 -0.51 -33.92 7.62
CA ILE A 499 -0.80 -34.08 6.20
C ILE A 499 0.49 -34.50 5.54
N ILE A 500 0.49 -35.69 4.96
CA ILE A 500 1.65 -36.34 4.38
C ILE A 500 1.35 -36.60 2.91
N GLN A 501 2.19 -36.07 2.04
CA GLN A 501 2.19 -36.37 0.61
C GLN A 501 3.33 -37.30 0.28
N ARG A 502 3.03 -38.40 -0.42
CA ARG A 502 4.00 -39.40 -0.88
C ARG A 502 4.05 -39.52 -2.38
N ASN A 503 5.23 -39.84 -2.87
CA ASN A 503 5.45 -40.32 -4.23
C ASN A 503 5.89 -41.80 -4.15
N GLY A 504 4.96 -42.71 -4.49
CA GLY A 504 5.10 -44.11 -4.12
C GLY A 504 5.11 -44.28 -2.59
N ASP A 505 6.12 -44.97 -2.08
CA ASP A 505 6.28 -45.24 -0.63
C ASP A 505 7.09 -44.16 0.11
N ASN A 506 7.65 -43.18 -0.60
CA ASN A 506 8.51 -42.17 0.00
C ASN A 506 7.74 -40.89 0.32
N ASP A 507 7.92 -40.39 1.53
CA ASP A 507 7.47 -39.05 1.89
C ASP A 507 8.15 -38.03 0.95
N GLU A 508 7.42 -37.03 0.55
CA GLU A 508 7.85 -35.99 -0.39
C GLU A 508 7.57 -34.59 0.18
N MET A 509 6.50 -34.48 0.93
CA MET A 509 6.11 -33.26 1.64
C MET A 509 5.23 -33.62 2.83
N VAL A 510 5.55 -33.08 3.99
CA VAL A 510 4.81 -33.29 5.24
C VAL A 510 4.66 -31.97 5.98
N PHE A 511 3.51 -31.73 6.56
CA PHE A 511 3.29 -30.63 7.47
C PHE A 511 2.24 -30.96 8.52
N SER A 512 2.19 -30.19 9.59
CA SER A 512 1.19 -30.33 10.63
C SER A 512 0.42 -29.04 10.84
N THR A 513 -0.81 -29.18 11.33
CA THR A 513 -1.64 -28.05 11.76
C THR A 513 -2.41 -28.40 13.02
N LYS A 514 -2.81 -27.41 13.79
CA LYS A 514 -3.60 -27.58 15.00
C LYS A 514 -5.07 -27.39 14.69
N TYR A 515 -5.92 -28.20 15.35
CA TYR A 515 -7.36 -28.11 15.16
C TYR A 515 -8.10 -28.27 16.49
N GLY A 516 -8.97 -27.32 16.82
CA GLY A 516 -9.85 -27.38 17.99
C GLY A 516 -11.27 -27.78 17.60
N PHE A 517 -11.74 -28.92 18.09
CA PHE A 517 -13.12 -29.38 17.86
C PHE A 517 -14.11 -28.48 18.57
N ARG A 518 -14.88 -27.72 17.85
CA ARG A 518 -15.95 -26.87 18.37
C ARG A 518 -17.08 -26.75 17.36
N ASN A 519 -18.28 -26.54 17.87
CA ASN A 519 -19.45 -26.18 17.09
C ASN A 519 -19.81 -24.71 17.37
N ILE A 520 -19.88 -23.87 16.34
CA ILE A 520 -20.28 -22.46 16.47
C ILE A 520 -21.64 -22.30 15.81
N GLU A 521 -22.60 -21.78 16.54
CA GLU A 521 -23.96 -21.57 16.09
C GLU A 521 -24.41 -20.13 16.36
N LEU A 522 -25.10 -19.55 15.41
CA LEU A 522 -25.81 -18.28 15.59
C LEU A 522 -27.30 -18.60 15.77
N LYS A 523 -27.87 -18.35 16.96
CA LYS A 523 -29.29 -18.49 17.23
C LYS A 523 -29.91 -17.11 17.47
N GLY A 524 -30.66 -16.63 16.50
CA GLY A 524 -31.08 -15.22 16.48
C GLY A 524 -29.88 -14.28 16.39
N THR A 525 -29.66 -13.47 17.42
CA THR A 525 -28.50 -12.53 17.52
C THR A 525 -27.42 -13.01 18.49
N VAL A 526 -27.50 -14.25 18.97
CA VAL A 526 -26.61 -14.78 20.02
C VAL A 526 -25.73 -15.88 19.46
N VAL A 527 -24.42 -15.76 19.73
CA VAL A 527 -23.41 -16.78 19.39
C VAL A 527 -23.35 -17.84 20.47
N TYR A 528 -23.30 -19.10 20.06
CA TYR A 528 -23.09 -20.26 20.93
C TYR A 528 -21.85 -21.03 20.50
N ILE A 529 -21.06 -21.48 21.45
CA ILE A 529 -19.95 -22.41 21.22
C ILE A 529 -20.25 -23.69 22.04
N ASN A 530 -20.31 -24.84 21.36
CA ASN A 530 -20.68 -26.13 21.95
C ASN A 530 -21.96 -26.02 22.78
N GLY A 531 -22.97 -25.33 22.27
CA GLY A 531 -24.25 -25.12 22.94
C GLY A 531 -24.25 -24.12 24.10
N GLN A 532 -23.10 -23.59 24.49
CA GLN A 532 -22.99 -22.55 25.53
C GLN A 532 -22.99 -21.15 24.90
N ARG A 533 -23.77 -20.23 25.48
CA ARG A 533 -23.84 -18.85 25.04
C ARG A 533 -22.52 -18.12 25.27
N VAL A 534 -22.10 -17.37 24.28
CA VAL A 534 -20.97 -16.44 24.38
C VAL A 534 -21.50 -15.05 24.75
N PHE A 535 -20.91 -14.42 25.74
CA PHE A 535 -21.28 -13.11 26.25
C PHE A 535 -20.35 -12.02 25.70
#